data_a96cea94e473d5a21c1a30cec888adbf
#
_entry.id   a96cea94e473d5a21c1a30cec888adbf
#
_cell.length_a   1.000
_cell.length_b   1.000
_cell.length_c   1.000
_cell.angle_alpha   90.00
_cell.angle_beta   90.00
_cell.angle_gamma   90.00
#
_symmetry.space_group_name_H-M   'P 1'
#
loop_
_entity.id
_entity.type
_entity.pdbx_description
1 polymer ?
#
loop_
_entity_poly.entity_id
_entity_poly.type
_entity_poly.pdbx_seq_one_letter_code
_entity_poly.pdbx_strand_id
1 'polypeptide(L)'
;MFKATLKGLTPNTTYSYRLKYSDGTEEYISDAVSFTTEVATALVNGNMDDWYQSGKTWYAASEGYFTENGGSFWDSSNPGTTTGAGALVNVNPTQGNSVTVHTAGGKSAELKSQYASAFGIGKFAAASLYAGSFNSLVGTNGAKIDFGQPFTSRPTRLHGFFRYTAGTIDYVGSNTPSNLGIISGSTPDVCSIYIALTTRTYQVDNTDTSTFIDYENDSGIVAYGELPVSECVSTDGLWKEFNIDLKYRTLTTKPTHIIIVCSSSKYGDYFTGSTGSLMYLDDLELVYGDTPTLK
;
A
#
# COMPACT_ATOMS: atom_id res chain seq x y z
N MET A 1 -12.40 -30.93 -24.29
CA MET A 1 -12.74 -30.21 -23.06
C MET A 1 -13.21 -28.80 -23.46
N PHE A 2 -14.40 -28.40 -23.05
CA PHE A 2 -14.91 -27.04 -23.31
C PHE A 2 -14.51 -26.14 -22.15
N LYS A 3 -14.08 -24.93 -22.46
CA LYS A 3 -13.74 -23.90 -21.47
C LYS A 3 -14.54 -22.63 -21.80
N ALA A 4 -15.28 -22.10 -20.83
CA ALA A 4 -15.95 -20.81 -20.93
C ALA A 4 -15.50 -19.90 -19.79
N THR A 5 -15.35 -18.61 -20.08
CA THR A 5 -15.02 -17.58 -19.10
C THR A 5 -16.25 -16.70 -18.94
N LEU A 6 -16.81 -16.67 -17.74
CA LEU A 6 -17.91 -15.77 -17.38
C LEU A 6 -17.33 -14.45 -16.86
N LYS A 7 -17.90 -13.33 -17.32
CA LYS A 7 -17.47 -11.97 -16.94
C LYS A 7 -18.66 -11.18 -16.43
N GLY A 8 -18.40 -10.08 -15.73
CA GLY A 8 -19.43 -9.16 -15.24
C GLY A 8 -20.33 -9.76 -14.16
N LEU A 9 -19.83 -10.73 -13.41
CA LEU A 9 -20.57 -11.33 -12.30
C LEU A 9 -20.51 -10.40 -11.08
N THR A 10 -21.65 -10.26 -10.40
CA THR A 10 -21.75 -9.51 -9.16
C THR A 10 -20.99 -10.22 -8.03
N PRO A 11 -20.16 -9.54 -7.22
CA PRO A 11 -19.51 -10.14 -6.07
C PRO A 11 -20.51 -10.71 -5.04
N ASN A 12 -20.07 -11.70 -4.26
CA ASN A 12 -20.83 -12.37 -3.20
C ASN A 12 -22.22 -12.84 -3.64
N THR A 13 -22.34 -13.32 -4.88
CA THR A 13 -23.60 -13.74 -5.50
C THR A 13 -23.50 -15.20 -5.96
N THR A 14 -24.53 -15.99 -5.63
CA THR A 14 -24.61 -17.37 -6.09
C THR A 14 -25.21 -17.43 -7.48
N TYR A 15 -24.50 -18.04 -8.39
CA TYR A 15 -24.90 -18.32 -9.76
C TYR A 15 -25.03 -19.81 -9.98
N SER A 16 -25.92 -20.19 -10.89
CA SER A 16 -26.03 -21.56 -11.39
C SER A 16 -25.84 -21.58 -12.91
N TYR A 17 -25.13 -22.56 -13.41
CA TYR A 17 -24.98 -22.78 -14.85
C TYR A 17 -25.30 -24.22 -15.24
N ARG A 18 -25.66 -24.43 -16.51
CA ARG A 18 -25.86 -25.73 -17.14
C ARG A 18 -25.12 -25.74 -18.47
N LEU A 19 -24.63 -26.90 -18.85
CA LEU A 19 -24.13 -27.10 -20.20
C LEU A 19 -25.27 -27.53 -21.07
N LYS A 20 -25.37 -26.92 -22.25
CA LYS A 20 -26.34 -27.30 -23.30
C LYS A 20 -25.55 -27.71 -24.53
N TYR A 21 -25.82 -28.87 -25.04
CA TYR A 21 -25.27 -29.39 -26.28
C TYR A 21 -26.44 -29.82 -27.20
N SER A 22 -26.35 -29.57 -28.50
CA SER A 22 -27.27 -30.07 -29.50
C SER A 22 -26.48 -30.72 -30.63
N ASP A 23 -26.89 -31.87 -31.08
CA ASP A 23 -26.35 -32.56 -32.25
C ASP A 23 -27.09 -32.21 -33.56
N GLY A 24 -28.03 -31.25 -33.46
CA GLY A 24 -28.89 -30.82 -34.57
C GLY A 24 -30.25 -31.52 -34.61
N THR A 25 -30.44 -32.61 -33.85
CA THR A 25 -31.67 -33.36 -33.76
C THR A 25 -32.22 -33.39 -32.33
N GLU A 26 -31.33 -33.55 -31.36
CA GLU A 26 -31.64 -33.59 -29.93
C GLU A 26 -30.85 -32.55 -29.11
N GLU A 27 -31.47 -32.15 -28.00
CA GLU A 27 -30.84 -31.25 -27.02
C GLU A 27 -30.51 -32.02 -25.74
N TYR A 28 -29.27 -31.90 -25.29
CA TYR A 28 -28.78 -32.46 -24.04
C TYR A 28 -28.45 -31.35 -23.07
N ILE A 29 -29.06 -31.38 -21.88
CA ILE A 29 -28.86 -30.39 -20.83
C ILE A 29 -28.30 -31.10 -19.60
N SER A 30 -27.18 -30.64 -19.08
CA SER A 30 -26.58 -31.16 -17.84
C SER A 30 -27.41 -30.76 -16.61
N ASP A 31 -27.15 -31.41 -15.48
CA ASP A 31 -27.56 -30.90 -14.18
C ASP A 31 -26.97 -29.50 -13.94
N ALA A 32 -27.67 -28.73 -13.10
CA ALA A 32 -27.17 -27.41 -12.69
C ALA A 32 -26.03 -27.54 -11.72
N VAL A 33 -24.96 -26.72 -11.94
CA VAL A 33 -23.85 -26.56 -11.02
C VAL A 33 -23.88 -25.15 -10.50
N SER A 34 -23.82 -24.99 -9.19
CA SER A 34 -23.82 -23.68 -8.53
C SER A 34 -22.43 -23.31 -8.03
N PHE A 35 -22.12 -22.00 -8.04
CA PHE A 35 -20.95 -21.43 -7.39
C PHE A 35 -21.30 -20.03 -6.86
N THR A 36 -20.55 -19.58 -5.86
CA THR A 36 -20.68 -18.21 -5.32
C THR A 36 -19.42 -17.43 -5.65
N THR A 37 -19.61 -16.23 -6.19
CA THR A 37 -18.51 -15.30 -6.46
C THR A 37 -17.89 -14.79 -5.15
N GLU A 38 -16.62 -14.39 -5.20
CA GLU A 38 -15.89 -13.87 -4.03
C GLU A 38 -16.47 -12.53 -3.57
N VAL A 39 -16.21 -12.21 -2.29
CA VAL A 39 -16.58 -10.92 -1.70
C VAL A 39 -15.68 -9.83 -2.27
N ALA A 40 -16.23 -8.68 -2.61
CA ALA A 40 -15.49 -7.46 -2.89
C ALA A 40 -15.25 -6.72 -1.55
N THR A 41 -14.11 -6.96 -0.93
CA THR A 41 -13.74 -6.31 0.33
C THR A 41 -13.21 -4.92 0.06
N ALA A 42 -13.84 -3.89 0.65
CA ALA A 42 -13.33 -2.51 0.57
C ALA A 42 -12.10 -2.32 1.47
N LEU A 43 -11.29 -1.29 1.17
CA LEU A 43 -10.23 -0.85 2.06
C LEU A 43 -10.81 -0.19 3.30
N VAL A 44 -10.25 -0.53 4.45
CA VAL A 44 -10.54 0.18 5.70
C VAL A 44 -9.99 1.59 5.58
N ASN A 45 -10.81 2.60 5.87
CA ASN A 45 -10.45 4.02 5.77
C ASN A 45 -9.75 4.36 4.42
N GLY A 46 -10.24 3.81 3.30
CA GLY A 46 -9.68 4.09 1.98
C GLY A 46 -9.85 5.55 1.55
N ASN A 47 -10.92 6.21 2.02
CA ASN A 47 -11.17 7.64 1.83
C ASN A 47 -10.31 8.56 2.71
N MET A 48 -9.41 8.03 3.54
CA MET A 48 -8.48 8.77 4.42
C MET A 48 -9.12 9.78 5.38
N ASP A 49 -10.41 9.66 5.70
CA ASP A 49 -11.14 10.60 6.56
C ASP A 49 -10.90 10.39 8.05
N ASP A 50 -10.58 9.16 8.44
CA ASP A 50 -10.45 8.77 9.84
C ASP A 50 -9.02 8.91 10.35
N TRP A 51 -8.83 9.75 11.37
CA TRP A 51 -7.54 9.94 12.03
C TRP A 51 -7.72 10.02 13.54
N TYR A 52 -6.99 9.17 14.26
CA TYR A 52 -7.02 9.06 15.71
C TYR A 52 -5.62 9.24 16.29
N GLN A 53 -5.52 9.96 17.39
CA GLN A 53 -4.26 10.14 18.10
C GLN A 53 -4.26 9.34 19.39
N SER A 54 -3.39 8.33 19.47
CA SER A 54 -3.11 7.58 20.69
C SER A 54 -1.78 8.04 21.28
N GLY A 55 -1.84 8.66 22.46
CA GLY A 55 -0.67 9.28 23.07
C GLY A 55 -0.11 10.42 22.18
N LYS A 56 1.09 10.23 21.62
CA LYS A 56 1.75 11.17 20.71
C LYS A 56 1.64 10.77 19.23
N THR A 57 1.13 9.58 18.96
CA THR A 57 1.16 8.95 17.64
C THR A 57 -0.17 9.14 16.92
N TRP A 58 -0.14 9.64 15.68
CA TRP A 58 -1.28 9.67 14.79
C TRP A 58 -1.38 8.39 13.99
N TYR A 59 -2.60 7.85 13.89
CA TYR A 59 -2.97 6.66 13.12
C TYR A 59 -4.10 6.97 12.15
N ALA A 60 -4.06 6.38 10.96
CA ALA A 60 -5.12 6.51 9.96
C ALA A 60 -6.27 5.54 10.25
N ALA A 61 -7.01 5.79 11.31
CA ALA A 61 -8.15 5.01 11.78
C ALA A 61 -9.08 5.86 12.61
N SER A 62 -10.36 5.48 12.73
CA SER A 62 -11.23 6.00 13.76
C SER A 62 -10.83 5.42 15.14
N GLU A 63 -11.14 6.15 16.23
CA GLU A 63 -10.91 5.67 17.61
C GLU A 63 -11.62 4.33 17.87
N GLY A 64 -12.85 4.17 17.37
CA GLY A 64 -13.61 2.92 17.49
C GLY A 64 -12.90 1.75 16.84
N TYR A 65 -12.49 1.90 15.58
CA TYR A 65 -11.76 0.86 14.86
C TYR A 65 -10.45 0.49 15.58
N PHE A 66 -9.67 1.50 15.98
CA PHE A 66 -8.39 1.30 16.67
C PHE A 66 -8.57 0.53 17.97
N THR A 67 -9.59 0.85 18.75
CA THR A 67 -9.87 0.22 20.03
C THR A 67 -10.36 -1.23 19.87
N GLU A 68 -11.27 -1.46 18.92
CA GLU A 68 -11.85 -2.79 18.68
C GLU A 68 -10.83 -3.79 18.11
N ASN A 69 -9.91 -3.30 17.27
CA ASN A 69 -8.93 -4.15 16.57
C ASN A 69 -7.55 -4.16 17.25
N GLY A 70 -7.36 -3.39 18.33
CA GLY A 70 -6.07 -3.26 19.01
C GLY A 70 -4.99 -2.56 18.16
N GLY A 71 -5.40 -1.76 17.16
CA GLY A 71 -4.51 -1.06 16.24
C GLY A 71 -5.23 -0.55 14.99
N SER A 72 -4.45 -0.04 14.06
CA SER A 72 -4.92 0.49 12.77
C SER A 72 -4.69 -0.52 11.64
N PHE A 73 -5.53 -0.50 10.60
CA PHE A 73 -5.25 -1.20 9.34
C PHE A 73 -4.04 -0.59 8.62
N TRP A 74 -3.95 0.73 8.65
CA TRP A 74 -2.86 1.51 8.14
C TRP A 74 -1.91 1.92 9.24
N ASP A 75 -0.62 1.64 9.08
CA ASP A 75 0.42 2.16 9.96
C ASP A 75 1.43 3.00 9.17
N SER A 76 2.41 3.56 9.85
CA SER A 76 3.33 4.55 9.29
C SER A 76 4.66 4.55 10.04
N SER A 77 5.54 5.46 9.67
CA SER A 77 6.78 5.73 10.43
C SER A 77 6.55 6.45 11.78
N ASN A 78 5.32 6.91 12.07
CA ASN A 78 5.01 7.68 13.28
C ASN A 78 5.38 6.98 14.60
N PRO A 79 5.07 5.69 14.82
CA PRO A 79 5.46 5.03 16.09
C PRO A 79 6.96 5.07 16.34
N GLY A 80 7.78 4.97 15.28
CA GLY A 80 9.24 5.05 15.37
C GLY A 80 9.76 6.42 15.82
N THR A 81 8.97 7.48 15.63
CA THR A 81 9.34 8.87 15.95
C THR A 81 8.55 9.47 17.11
N THR A 82 7.64 8.71 17.73
CA THR A 82 6.77 9.18 18.82
C THR A 82 6.73 8.26 20.03
N THR A 83 7.24 7.02 19.93
CA THR A 83 7.23 6.04 21.02
C THR A 83 8.64 5.62 21.41
N GLY A 84 8.82 5.05 22.58
CA GLY A 84 10.12 4.60 23.07
C GLY A 84 11.19 5.70 22.99
N ALA A 85 12.32 5.41 22.37
CA ALA A 85 13.38 6.40 22.12
C ALA A 85 12.92 7.52 21.16
N GLY A 86 12.04 7.21 20.21
CA GLY A 86 11.44 8.18 19.28
C GLY A 86 10.54 9.22 19.96
N ALA A 87 10.06 8.96 21.18
CA ALA A 87 9.27 9.94 21.95
C ALA A 87 10.03 11.25 22.26
N LEU A 88 11.36 11.23 22.17
CA LEU A 88 12.20 12.41 22.30
C LEU A 88 12.22 13.26 21.01
N VAL A 89 12.02 12.63 19.87
CA VAL A 89 11.88 13.30 18.56
C VAL A 89 10.50 13.95 18.43
N ASN A 90 9.45 13.18 18.73
CA ASN A 90 8.06 13.62 18.79
C ASN A 90 7.55 14.32 17.51
N VAL A 91 7.77 13.70 16.37
CA VAL A 91 7.23 14.14 15.08
C VAL A 91 6.34 13.04 14.48
N ASN A 92 5.32 13.43 13.73
CA ASN A 92 4.47 12.53 12.97
C ASN A 92 4.63 12.85 11.48
N PRO A 93 5.48 12.11 10.74
CA PRO A 93 5.64 12.31 9.30
C PRO A 93 4.36 12.07 8.50
N THR A 94 3.44 11.28 9.03
CA THR A 94 2.16 10.94 8.41
C THR A 94 1.00 11.34 9.30
N GLN A 95 0.07 12.14 8.79
CA GLN A 95 -1.09 12.64 9.55
C GLN A 95 -2.26 12.99 8.64
N GLY A 96 -3.46 13.18 9.22
CA GLY A 96 -4.63 13.67 8.49
C GLY A 96 -4.52 15.15 8.17
N ASN A 97 -4.95 15.51 6.96
CA ASN A 97 -5.01 16.90 6.50
C ASN A 97 -6.43 17.24 6.02
N SER A 98 -7.02 18.34 6.54
CA SER A 98 -8.37 18.79 6.18
C SER A 98 -8.36 20.01 5.23
N VAL A 99 -7.18 20.44 4.78
CA VAL A 99 -7.03 21.61 3.90
C VAL A 99 -6.77 21.20 2.46
N THR A 100 -5.84 20.26 2.25
CA THR A 100 -5.53 19.71 0.93
C THR A 100 -6.23 18.38 0.79
N VAL A 101 -7.45 18.39 0.29
CA VAL A 101 -8.31 17.20 0.11
C VAL A 101 -8.69 17.03 -1.36
N HIS A 102 -8.89 15.81 -1.81
CA HIS A 102 -9.47 15.51 -3.12
C HIS A 102 -10.99 15.61 -3.03
N THR A 103 -11.60 14.95 -2.08
CA THR A 103 -13.05 15.01 -1.84
C THR A 103 -13.38 16.10 -0.80
N ALA A 104 -14.18 17.08 -1.20
CA ALA A 104 -14.54 18.22 -0.35
C ALA A 104 -15.27 17.78 0.93
N GLY A 105 -14.84 18.31 2.07
CA GLY A 105 -15.43 18.02 3.39
C GLY A 105 -14.84 16.81 4.10
N GLY A 106 -13.96 16.06 3.42
CA GLY A 106 -13.20 14.95 3.99
C GLY A 106 -11.81 15.36 4.50
N LYS A 107 -10.95 14.37 4.64
CA LYS A 107 -9.52 14.54 4.90
C LYS A 107 -8.71 13.72 3.88
N SER A 108 -7.44 14.07 3.76
CA SER A 108 -6.44 13.27 3.05
C SER A 108 -5.36 12.81 4.01
N ALA A 109 -4.57 11.83 3.62
CA ALA A 109 -3.32 11.50 4.31
C ALA A 109 -2.22 12.45 3.82
N GLU A 110 -1.59 13.19 4.73
CA GLU A 110 -0.39 13.99 4.47
C GLU A 110 0.85 13.18 4.87
N LEU A 111 1.74 12.94 3.92
CA LEU A 111 3.01 12.24 4.09
C LEU A 111 4.15 13.22 3.82
N LYS A 112 4.78 13.72 4.88
CA LYS A 112 5.88 14.68 4.79
C LYS A 112 7.16 14.08 5.34
N SER A 113 8.08 13.71 4.46
CA SER A 113 9.40 13.19 4.84
C SER A 113 10.16 14.22 5.69
N GLN A 114 10.86 13.75 6.72
CA GLN A 114 11.50 14.61 7.71
C GLN A 114 12.86 14.03 8.17
N TYR A 115 13.71 14.88 8.70
CA TYR A 115 14.86 14.43 9.48
C TYR A 115 14.43 14.31 10.96
N ALA A 116 14.22 13.10 11.40
CA ALA A 116 13.84 12.78 12.77
C ALA A 116 15.07 12.78 13.66
N SER A 117 15.21 13.78 14.53
CA SER A 117 16.40 13.90 15.39
C SER A 117 16.08 14.42 16.79
N ALA A 118 16.89 13.96 17.76
CA ALA A 118 16.92 14.47 19.10
C ALA A 118 18.38 14.51 19.60
N PHE A 119 18.77 15.59 20.28
CA PHE A 119 20.12 15.78 20.84
C PHE A 119 21.26 15.55 19.84
N GLY A 120 21.07 15.91 18.58
CA GLY A 120 22.09 15.76 17.53
C GLY A 120 22.20 14.36 16.93
N ILE A 121 21.38 13.40 17.37
CA ILE A 121 21.29 12.05 16.80
C ILE A 121 19.98 11.97 16.03
N GLY A 122 20.03 11.55 14.76
CA GLY A 122 18.83 11.45 13.95
C GLY A 122 19.02 10.63 12.68
N LYS A 123 17.90 10.38 12.05
CA LYS A 123 17.80 9.67 10.77
C LYS A 123 16.78 10.35 9.86
N PHE A 124 16.94 10.19 8.57
CA PHE A 124 15.91 10.51 7.62
C PHE A 124 14.73 9.53 7.84
N ALA A 125 13.56 10.09 8.06
CA ALA A 125 12.30 9.36 8.18
C ALA A 125 11.45 9.66 6.93
N ALA A 126 11.41 8.72 6.01
CA ALA A 126 10.46 8.76 4.90
C ALA A 126 9.05 8.70 5.48
N ALA A 127 8.20 9.63 5.09
CA ALA A 127 6.79 9.53 5.42
C ALA A 127 6.14 8.45 4.57
N SER A 128 5.52 7.50 5.25
CA SER A 128 4.88 6.34 4.63
C SER A 128 3.52 6.05 5.27
N LEU A 129 2.64 5.44 4.50
CA LEU A 129 1.38 4.85 4.94
C LEU A 129 1.32 3.44 4.35
N TYR A 130 1.15 2.42 5.17
CA TYR A 130 1.19 1.04 4.72
C TYR A 130 0.20 0.12 5.43
N ALA A 131 -0.32 -0.88 4.71
CA ALA A 131 -1.11 -1.95 5.29
C ALA A 131 -0.19 -2.94 6.02
N GLY A 132 -0.16 -2.84 7.33
CA GLY A 132 0.76 -3.56 8.21
C GLY A 132 0.81 -2.96 9.61
N SER A 133 1.93 -3.15 10.31
CA SER A 133 2.18 -2.56 11.63
C SER A 133 3.65 -2.25 11.85
N PHE A 134 3.93 -1.16 12.54
CA PHE A 134 5.25 -0.89 13.09
C PHE A 134 5.55 -1.91 14.19
N ASN A 135 6.70 -2.58 14.11
CA ASN A 135 7.07 -3.58 15.10
C ASN A 135 7.94 -2.97 16.21
N SER A 136 9.12 -2.49 15.86
CA SER A 136 10.07 -1.98 16.86
C SER A 136 11.19 -1.14 16.24
N LEU A 137 11.84 -0.33 17.05
CA LEU A 137 13.10 0.32 16.68
C LEU A 137 14.27 -0.67 16.79
N VAL A 138 15.22 -0.57 15.86
CA VAL A 138 16.52 -1.26 15.91
C VAL A 138 17.55 -0.26 16.43
N GLY A 139 17.56 -0.06 17.75
CA GLY A 139 18.37 0.97 18.39
C GLY A 139 18.04 2.37 17.82
N THR A 140 19.10 3.09 17.38
CA THR A 140 19.00 4.36 16.66
C THR A 140 19.21 4.20 15.15
N ASN A 141 19.33 2.95 14.67
CA ASN A 141 19.77 2.67 13.30
C ASN A 141 18.60 2.46 12.33
N GLY A 142 17.45 2.08 12.83
CA GLY A 142 16.30 1.80 11.99
C GLY A 142 15.11 1.20 12.74
N ALA A 143 14.26 0.49 12.01
CA ALA A 143 13.05 -0.11 12.51
C ALA A 143 12.76 -1.46 11.84
N LYS A 144 11.94 -2.26 12.52
CA LYS A 144 11.28 -3.44 11.98
C LYS A 144 9.83 -3.10 11.71
N ILE A 145 9.35 -3.53 10.55
CA ILE A 145 8.02 -3.29 10.06
C ILE A 145 7.42 -4.64 9.65
N ASP A 146 6.22 -4.93 10.13
CA ASP A 146 5.46 -6.11 9.73
C ASP A 146 4.46 -5.70 8.64
N PHE A 147 4.72 -6.09 7.40
CA PHE A 147 3.83 -5.85 6.27
C PHE A 147 2.81 -6.96 6.12
N GLY A 148 1.60 -6.57 5.78
CA GLY A 148 0.48 -7.44 5.46
C GLY A 148 -0.63 -7.43 6.49
N GLN A 149 -1.82 -6.99 6.05
CA GLN A 149 -3.07 -7.08 6.80
C GLN A 149 -3.89 -8.27 6.30
N PRO A 150 -4.70 -8.94 7.16
CA PRO A 150 -5.56 -10.05 6.75
C PRO A 150 -6.48 -9.65 5.59
N PHE A 151 -6.42 -10.41 4.50
CA PHE A 151 -7.20 -10.11 3.30
C PHE A 151 -7.30 -11.32 2.38
N THR A 152 -8.51 -11.66 1.90
CA THR A 152 -8.74 -12.87 1.11
C THR A 152 -9.41 -12.63 -0.24
N SER A 153 -9.79 -11.39 -0.56
CA SER A 153 -10.40 -11.05 -1.84
C SER A 153 -9.34 -10.88 -2.95
N ARG A 154 -9.79 -10.90 -4.20
CA ARG A 154 -8.93 -10.77 -5.38
C ARG A 154 -9.33 -9.58 -6.23
N PRO A 155 -8.97 -8.34 -5.82
CA PRO A 155 -9.15 -7.16 -6.65
C PRO A 155 -8.28 -7.23 -7.90
N THR A 156 -8.67 -6.52 -8.94
CA THR A 156 -7.89 -6.40 -10.18
C THR A 156 -7.00 -5.18 -10.23
N ARG A 157 -7.31 -4.17 -9.38
CA ARG A 157 -6.63 -2.88 -9.41
C ARG A 157 -6.71 -2.18 -8.05
N LEU A 158 -5.68 -1.39 -7.74
CA LEU A 158 -5.74 -0.31 -6.75
C LEU A 158 -5.93 1.01 -7.51
N HIS A 159 -6.99 1.73 -7.14
CA HIS A 159 -7.30 3.07 -7.65
C HIS A 159 -7.19 4.09 -6.53
N GLY A 160 -6.94 5.35 -6.86
CA GLY A 160 -6.93 6.44 -5.90
C GLY A 160 -6.40 7.74 -6.48
N PHE A 161 -6.22 8.72 -5.61
CA PHE A 161 -5.72 10.04 -5.97
C PHE A 161 -4.52 10.41 -5.11
N PHE A 162 -3.54 11.07 -5.73
CA PHE A 162 -2.41 11.62 -5.01
C PHE A 162 -2.05 13.00 -5.54
N ARG A 163 -1.41 13.79 -4.69
CA ARG A 163 -0.77 15.05 -5.02
C ARG A 163 0.63 15.01 -4.43
N TYR A 164 1.65 15.24 -5.26
CA TYR A 164 3.03 15.07 -4.84
C TYR A 164 3.88 16.28 -5.19
N THR A 165 4.73 16.68 -4.26
CA THR A 165 5.80 17.65 -4.45
C THR A 165 7.11 16.95 -4.16
N ALA A 166 7.94 16.75 -5.18
CA ALA A 166 9.28 16.19 -5.03
C ALA A 166 10.24 17.24 -4.47
N GLY A 167 10.95 16.89 -3.42
CA GLY A 167 12.16 17.61 -3.03
C GLY A 167 13.38 17.12 -3.81
N THR A 168 14.53 17.78 -3.63
CA THR A 168 15.82 17.23 -4.05
C THR A 168 16.36 16.36 -2.93
N ILE A 169 16.83 15.14 -3.26
CA ILE A 169 17.37 14.21 -2.26
C ILE A 169 18.50 14.88 -1.50
N ASP A 170 18.33 15.09 -0.19
CA ASP A 170 19.26 15.70 0.73
C ASP A 170 19.91 14.69 1.70
N TYR A 171 19.32 13.48 1.79
CA TYR A 171 19.86 12.38 2.59
C TYR A 171 20.07 11.14 1.72
N VAL A 172 21.27 10.52 1.83
CA VAL A 172 21.61 9.25 1.17
C VAL A 172 22.13 8.30 2.22
N GLY A 173 21.38 7.27 2.52
CA GLY A 173 21.76 6.25 3.51
C GLY A 173 22.90 5.36 3.01
N SER A 174 23.66 4.79 3.94
CA SER A 174 24.85 3.98 3.63
C SER A 174 24.59 2.72 2.83
N ASN A 175 23.37 2.17 2.93
CA ASN A 175 22.95 0.94 2.24
C ASN A 175 22.25 1.22 0.90
N THR A 176 22.22 2.47 0.46
CA THR A 176 21.62 2.85 -0.83
C THR A 176 22.39 2.19 -1.98
N PRO A 177 21.72 1.41 -2.85
CA PRO A 177 22.37 0.78 -3.98
C PRO A 177 23.03 1.81 -4.92
N SER A 178 24.32 1.64 -5.21
CA SER A 178 25.09 2.59 -6.02
C SER A 178 24.62 2.66 -7.48
N ASN A 179 24.01 1.60 -7.99
CA ASN A 179 23.45 1.54 -9.34
C ASN A 179 22.22 2.43 -9.55
N LEU A 180 21.62 2.98 -8.47
CA LEU A 180 20.55 3.97 -8.57
C LEU A 180 21.03 5.32 -9.06
N GLY A 181 22.35 5.60 -9.03
CA GLY A 181 22.93 6.86 -9.51
C GLY A 181 22.45 8.11 -8.74
N ILE A 182 22.04 7.95 -7.48
CA ILE A 182 21.53 9.03 -6.64
C ILE A 182 22.68 9.94 -6.20
N ILE A 183 22.52 11.24 -6.47
CA ILE A 183 23.48 12.29 -6.06
C ILE A 183 22.76 13.25 -5.12
N SER A 184 23.22 13.34 -3.87
CA SER A 184 22.68 14.29 -2.89
C SER A 184 22.79 15.72 -3.38
N GLY A 185 21.74 16.50 -3.21
CA GLY A 185 21.66 17.89 -3.65
C GLY A 185 21.39 18.08 -5.15
N SER A 186 21.23 16.99 -5.93
CA SER A 186 21.01 17.08 -7.38
C SER A 186 19.88 16.17 -7.90
N THR A 187 19.73 14.96 -7.35
CA THR A 187 18.70 14.01 -7.81
C THR A 187 17.34 14.39 -7.24
N PRO A 188 16.30 14.60 -8.06
CA PRO A 188 14.94 14.74 -7.56
C PRO A 188 14.50 13.48 -6.82
N ASP A 189 13.78 13.63 -5.72
CA ASP A 189 13.13 12.52 -5.04
C ASP A 189 11.91 12.05 -5.85
N VAL A 190 11.48 10.81 -5.62
CA VAL A 190 10.30 10.22 -6.24
C VAL A 190 9.44 9.56 -5.17
N CYS A 191 8.13 9.63 -5.31
CA CYS A 191 7.22 8.90 -4.44
C CYS A 191 7.16 7.41 -4.84
N SER A 192 6.41 6.63 -4.06
CA SER A 192 6.12 5.23 -4.37
C SER A 192 4.72 4.87 -3.94
N ILE A 193 3.98 4.17 -4.80
CA ILE A 193 2.68 3.55 -4.48
C ILE A 193 2.71 2.15 -5.07
N TYR A 194 2.50 1.13 -4.24
CA TYR A 194 2.39 -0.24 -4.72
C TYR A 194 1.45 -1.08 -3.86
N ILE A 195 1.01 -2.18 -4.45
CA ILE A 195 0.12 -3.16 -3.83
C ILE A 195 0.61 -4.57 -4.10
N ALA A 196 0.55 -5.44 -3.10
CA ALA A 196 0.75 -6.88 -3.25
C ALA A 196 -0.34 -7.68 -2.53
N LEU A 197 -0.73 -8.80 -3.12
CA LEU A 197 -1.51 -9.83 -2.46
C LEU A 197 -0.57 -10.99 -2.12
N THR A 198 -0.62 -11.48 -0.88
CA THR A 198 0.36 -12.43 -0.39
C THR A 198 -0.29 -13.59 0.35
N THR A 199 0.44 -14.70 0.51
CA THR A 199 0.02 -15.86 1.31
C THR A 199 0.55 -15.83 2.75
N ARG A 200 1.30 -14.77 3.11
CA ARG A 200 1.91 -14.59 4.43
C ARG A 200 2.19 -13.13 4.71
N THR A 201 2.48 -12.79 5.94
CA THR A 201 3.08 -11.51 6.34
C THR A 201 4.58 -11.51 6.07
N TYR A 202 5.19 -10.31 6.03
CA TYR A 202 6.62 -10.10 5.87
C TYR A 202 7.12 -9.13 6.92
N GLN A 203 8.21 -9.48 7.61
CA GLN A 203 8.92 -8.54 8.46
C GLN A 203 10.14 -7.99 7.72
N VAL A 204 10.21 -6.68 7.60
CA VAL A 204 11.35 -5.95 7.03
C VAL A 204 12.09 -5.24 8.16
N ASP A 205 13.39 -5.50 8.26
CA ASP A 205 14.34 -4.73 9.06
C ASP A 205 15.12 -3.80 8.13
N ASN A 206 14.87 -2.49 8.16
CA ASN A 206 15.50 -1.57 7.24
C ASN A 206 16.99 -1.30 7.54
N THR A 207 17.56 -1.97 8.54
CA THR A 207 19.02 -2.04 8.76
C THR A 207 19.67 -3.25 8.09
N ASP A 208 18.85 -4.21 7.61
CA ASP A 208 19.28 -5.45 6.93
C ASP A 208 18.53 -5.62 5.60
N THR A 209 19.18 -5.25 4.51
CA THR A 209 18.58 -5.32 3.17
C THR A 209 18.26 -6.74 2.70
N SER A 210 18.79 -7.78 3.36
CA SER A 210 18.44 -9.17 3.05
C SER A 210 16.99 -9.53 3.45
N THR A 211 16.37 -8.71 4.30
CA THR A 211 14.97 -8.86 4.73
C THR A 211 13.98 -8.18 3.79
N PHE A 212 14.45 -7.42 2.80
CA PHE A 212 13.57 -6.70 1.88
C PHE A 212 12.78 -7.66 1.01
N ILE A 213 11.54 -7.32 0.74
CA ILE A 213 10.62 -8.21 0.02
C ILE A 213 11.00 -8.24 -1.46
N ASP A 214 11.27 -9.44 -1.99
CA ASP A 214 11.42 -9.65 -3.42
C ASP A 214 10.04 -9.86 -4.07
N TYR A 215 9.38 -8.76 -4.41
CA TYR A 215 8.06 -8.79 -5.06
C TYR A 215 8.09 -9.48 -6.43
N GLU A 216 9.27 -9.68 -7.02
CA GLU A 216 9.43 -10.30 -8.33
C GLU A 216 9.50 -11.84 -8.24
N ASN A 217 10.17 -12.39 -7.22
CA ASN A 217 10.52 -13.82 -7.19
C ASN A 217 10.00 -14.56 -5.95
N ASP A 218 9.66 -13.87 -4.84
CA ASP A 218 9.21 -14.55 -3.61
C ASP A 218 7.90 -15.32 -3.86
N SER A 219 7.90 -16.60 -3.51
CA SER A 219 6.78 -17.53 -3.74
C SER A 219 5.50 -17.18 -2.96
N GLY A 220 5.59 -16.36 -1.93
CA GLY A 220 4.44 -15.87 -1.16
C GLY A 220 3.67 -14.76 -1.86
N ILE A 221 4.19 -14.17 -2.94
CA ILE A 221 3.50 -13.13 -3.70
C ILE A 221 2.50 -13.77 -4.67
N VAL A 222 1.22 -13.47 -4.50
CA VAL A 222 0.12 -13.93 -5.37
C VAL A 222 -0.09 -12.97 -6.54
N ALA A 223 -0.08 -11.67 -6.25
CA ALA A 223 -0.19 -10.61 -7.25
C ALA A 223 0.57 -9.37 -6.79
N TYR A 224 1.05 -8.58 -7.74
CA TYR A 224 1.78 -7.34 -7.49
C TYR A 224 1.48 -6.29 -8.56
N GLY A 225 1.49 -5.03 -8.16
CA GLY A 225 1.45 -3.87 -9.04
C GLY A 225 2.07 -2.66 -8.35
N GLU A 226 2.74 -1.81 -9.12
CA GLU A 226 3.27 -0.53 -8.63
C GLU A 226 3.04 0.59 -9.63
N LEU A 227 2.93 1.81 -9.14
CA LEU A 227 2.90 3.01 -9.97
C LEU A 227 4.28 3.17 -10.65
N PRO A 228 4.33 3.29 -11.99
CA PRO A 228 5.59 3.48 -12.69
C PRO A 228 6.37 4.70 -12.17
N VAL A 229 7.68 4.57 -12.03
CA VAL A 229 8.54 5.66 -11.51
C VAL A 229 8.37 6.96 -12.31
N SER A 230 8.13 6.86 -13.62
CA SER A 230 7.83 8.02 -14.49
C SER A 230 6.57 8.79 -14.09
N GLU A 231 5.67 8.17 -13.31
CA GLU A 231 4.47 8.78 -12.78
C GLU A 231 4.61 9.25 -11.33
N CYS A 232 5.66 8.78 -10.63
CA CYS A 232 5.97 9.12 -9.24
C CYS A 232 6.73 10.44 -9.09
N VAL A 233 6.35 11.45 -9.85
CA VAL A 233 7.00 12.77 -9.94
C VAL A 233 6.06 13.87 -9.46
N SER A 234 6.57 15.10 -9.28
CA SER A 234 5.74 16.25 -8.86
C SER A 234 4.52 16.42 -9.77
N THR A 235 3.37 16.64 -9.14
CA THR A 235 2.06 16.81 -9.80
C THR A 235 1.70 18.28 -10.01
N ASP A 236 2.64 19.22 -9.83
CA ASP A 236 2.48 20.66 -9.96
C ASP A 236 1.31 21.24 -9.15
N GLY A 237 1.09 20.66 -7.97
CA GLY A 237 0.02 21.06 -7.07
C GLY A 237 -1.38 20.58 -7.45
N LEU A 238 -1.51 19.70 -8.44
CA LEU A 238 -2.78 19.12 -8.86
C LEU A 238 -2.94 17.71 -8.28
N TRP A 239 -4.18 17.31 -8.03
CA TRP A 239 -4.53 15.93 -7.76
C TRP A 239 -4.40 15.11 -9.05
N LYS A 240 -3.72 13.99 -8.97
CA LYS A 240 -3.56 13.03 -10.06
C LYS A 240 -4.23 11.72 -9.68
N GLU A 241 -5.11 11.26 -10.55
CA GLU A 241 -5.67 9.91 -10.48
C GLU A 241 -4.60 8.88 -10.81
N PHE A 242 -4.59 7.75 -10.11
CA PHE A 242 -3.77 6.60 -10.46
C PHE A 242 -4.57 5.31 -10.49
N ASN A 243 -4.13 4.41 -11.34
CA ASN A 243 -4.70 3.09 -11.52
C ASN A 243 -3.55 2.07 -11.60
N ILE A 244 -3.41 1.21 -10.60
CA ILE A 244 -2.35 0.21 -10.53
C ILE A 244 -2.96 -1.17 -10.73
N ASP A 245 -2.80 -1.75 -11.91
CA ASP A 245 -3.29 -3.09 -12.21
C ASP A 245 -2.45 -4.14 -11.47
N LEU A 246 -3.13 -5.06 -10.78
CA LEU A 246 -2.53 -6.21 -10.14
C LEU A 246 -2.20 -7.29 -11.17
N LYS A 247 -0.92 -7.62 -11.31
CA LYS A 247 -0.42 -8.71 -12.14
C LYS A 247 -0.37 -9.99 -11.30
N TYR A 248 -1.30 -10.88 -11.55
CA TYR A 248 -1.42 -12.15 -10.85
C TYR A 248 -0.43 -13.17 -11.40
N ARG A 249 0.26 -13.89 -10.53
CA ARG A 249 1.07 -15.06 -10.92
C ARG A 249 0.20 -16.28 -11.20
N THR A 250 -0.90 -16.39 -10.45
CA THR A 250 -1.88 -17.46 -10.59
C THR A 250 -3.23 -17.02 -10.07
N LEU A 251 -4.30 -17.49 -10.69
CA LEU A 251 -5.66 -17.25 -10.21
C LEU A 251 -6.19 -18.38 -9.31
N THR A 252 -5.41 -19.44 -9.10
CA THR A 252 -5.80 -20.59 -8.27
C THR A 252 -5.42 -20.42 -6.81
N THR A 253 -4.38 -19.64 -6.52
CA THR A 253 -3.94 -19.35 -5.14
C THR A 253 -4.75 -18.20 -4.58
N LYS A 254 -5.40 -18.43 -3.43
CA LYS A 254 -6.09 -17.39 -2.67
C LYS A 254 -5.09 -16.61 -1.82
N PRO A 255 -5.12 -15.28 -1.83
CA PRO A 255 -4.32 -14.50 -0.89
C PRO A 255 -4.85 -14.68 0.54
N THR A 256 -4.01 -14.46 1.51
CA THR A 256 -4.36 -14.37 2.93
C THR A 256 -4.08 -12.99 3.51
N HIS A 257 -3.26 -12.19 2.82
CA HIS A 257 -2.88 -10.85 3.24
C HIS A 257 -2.80 -9.89 2.06
N ILE A 258 -2.91 -8.60 2.38
CA ILE A 258 -2.69 -7.49 1.47
C ILE A 258 -1.60 -6.59 2.02
N ILE A 259 -0.68 -6.18 1.16
CA ILE A 259 0.30 -5.12 1.41
C ILE A 259 -0.05 -3.97 0.47
N ILE A 260 -0.19 -2.78 0.99
CA ILE A 260 -0.22 -1.53 0.23
C ILE A 260 0.79 -0.62 0.89
N VAL A 261 1.63 0.02 0.10
CA VAL A 261 2.59 1.00 0.61
C VAL A 261 2.53 2.25 -0.24
N CYS A 262 2.39 3.38 0.42
CA CYS A 262 2.48 4.71 -0.15
C CYS A 262 3.59 5.46 0.60
N SER A 263 4.55 6.01 -0.11
CA SER A 263 5.67 6.74 0.50
C SER A 263 5.99 8.00 -0.28
N SER A 264 6.26 9.09 0.41
CA SER A 264 6.71 10.34 -0.20
C SER A 264 8.18 10.30 -0.64
N SER A 265 8.94 9.25 -0.25
CA SER A 265 10.32 9.00 -0.67
C SER A 265 10.51 7.50 -0.95
N LYS A 266 10.63 7.11 -2.21
CA LYS A 266 10.69 5.70 -2.68
C LYS A 266 11.81 4.91 -2.01
N TYR A 267 12.93 5.56 -1.75
CA TYR A 267 14.12 4.90 -1.20
C TYR A 267 14.21 5.04 0.33
N GLY A 268 13.07 5.29 0.98
CA GLY A 268 12.98 5.48 2.44
C GLY A 268 13.51 4.33 3.27
N ASP A 269 13.37 3.08 2.81
CA ASP A 269 13.90 1.90 3.49
C ASP A 269 15.44 1.88 3.53
N TYR A 270 16.09 2.61 2.63
CA TYR A 270 17.54 2.87 2.66
C TYR A 270 17.91 4.16 3.41
N PHE A 271 16.96 4.83 4.08
CA PHE A 271 17.13 6.16 4.67
C PHE A 271 17.55 7.21 3.63
N THR A 272 17.03 7.10 2.43
CA THR A 272 17.36 7.96 1.30
C THR A 272 16.12 8.67 0.81
N GLY A 273 16.21 9.98 0.65
CA GLY A 273 15.11 10.83 0.18
C GLY A 273 15.31 12.29 0.50
N SER A 274 14.24 13.07 0.43
CA SER A 274 14.27 14.51 0.65
C SER A 274 13.31 14.94 1.75
N THR A 275 13.81 15.80 2.67
CA THR A 275 12.97 16.47 3.68
C THR A 275 11.99 17.48 3.06
N GLY A 276 12.16 17.81 1.78
CA GLY A 276 11.23 18.62 0.98
C GLY A 276 10.13 17.82 0.31
N SER A 277 10.17 16.47 0.35
CA SER A 277 9.16 15.63 -0.29
C SER A 277 7.88 15.58 0.53
N LEU A 278 6.75 15.86 -0.14
CA LEU A 278 5.42 15.94 0.44
C LEU A 278 4.40 15.28 -0.49
N MET A 279 3.66 14.31 0.03
CA MET A 279 2.60 13.60 -0.69
C MET A 279 1.29 13.72 0.09
N TYR A 280 0.21 13.93 -0.65
CA TYR A 280 -1.15 13.75 -0.16
C TYR A 280 -1.77 12.56 -0.88
N LEU A 281 -2.54 11.76 -0.15
CA LEU A 281 -3.29 10.60 -0.66
C LEU A 281 -4.74 10.72 -0.26
N ASP A 282 -5.64 10.34 -1.17
CA ASP A 282 -7.08 10.39 -0.92
C ASP A 282 -7.81 9.36 -1.78
N ASP A 283 -9.00 8.95 -1.32
CA ASP A 283 -9.95 8.11 -2.06
C ASP A 283 -9.33 6.82 -2.65
N LEU A 284 -8.59 6.06 -1.82
CA LEU A 284 -8.06 4.77 -2.21
C LEU A 284 -9.15 3.71 -2.24
N GLU A 285 -9.25 2.97 -3.34
CA GLU A 285 -10.21 1.87 -3.46
C GLU A 285 -9.63 0.65 -4.19
N LEU A 286 -10.19 -0.51 -3.91
CA LEU A 286 -9.92 -1.75 -4.62
C LEU A 286 -11.00 -1.98 -5.67
N VAL A 287 -10.59 -2.12 -6.93
CA VAL A 287 -11.49 -2.36 -8.06
C VAL A 287 -11.64 -3.86 -8.29
N TYR A 288 -12.88 -4.30 -8.53
CA TYR A 288 -13.26 -5.68 -8.77
C TYR A 288 -14.04 -5.83 -10.06
N GLY A 289 -14.16 -7.06 -10.57
CA GLY A 289 -15.01 -7.40 -11.70
C GLY A 289 -14.35 -7.30 -13.08
N ASP A 290 -13.20 -6.67 -13.19
CA ASP A 290 -12.39 -6.68 -14.41
C ASP A 290 -11.72 -8.05 -14.62
N THR A 291 -11.22 -8.30 -15.83
CA THR A 291 -10.42 -9.49 -16.10
C THR A 291 -9.04 -9.34 -15.44
N PRO A 292 -8.66 -10.24 -14.51
CA PRO A 292 -7.35 -10.19 -13.91
C PRO A 292 -6.23 -10.28 -14.95
N THR A 293 -5.19 -9.46 -14.81
CA THR A 293 -3.99 -9.53 -15.64
C THR A 293 -3.07 -10.61 -15.07
N LEU A 294 -2.66 -11.57 -15.91
CA LEU A 294 -1.63 -12.55 -15.57
C LEU A 294 -0.24 -11.98 -15.90
N LYS A 295 0.74 -12.27 -15.03
CA LYS A 295 2.15 -11.93 -15.24
C LYS A 295 2.78 -12.82 -16.32
#